data_04c01f7222dae4698e5254c334769ddd
#
_entry.id   04c01f7222dae4698e5254c334769ddd
#
_cell.length_a   1.000
_cell.length_b   1.000
_cell.length_c   1.000
_cell.angle_alpha   90.00
_cell.angle_beta   90.00
_cell.angle_gamma   90.00
#
_symmetry.space_group_name_H-M   'P 1'
#
loop_
_entity.id
_entity.type
_entity.pdbx_description
1 polymer ?
#
loop_
_entity_poly.entity_id
_entity_poly.type
_entity_poly.pdbx_seq_one_letter_code
_entity_poly.pdbx_strand_id
1 'polypeptide(L)'
;MNVFVTGAAGYIGGAVARALAEAGLAVQAGMRRPVALAAGLVPVVTGDLAVAAPDLSGVAAVVHAAGLGHRRGVDETVWRAANVAAPVNLALAAKAAGVARFVLVSTAHVHGRVHEGVVSDATPVAPMDAYAASKLEAEARVAEIFGAGLTVLRPVAVIGPHCPGNLQLVMKLLARRMPLPFGAIANRRSFIDVADLAALVLAILRAQTPPPVILAASPDSISTPELISALARGMGRRPVLLPFPPVLLGWAAAATSRSAMWQSLAGSFVADPAAAGSLGWNPAETLETSLVRTGAAYTVP
;
A
#
# COMPACT_ATOMS: atom_id res chain seq x y z
N MET A 1 12.90 12.12 -17.59
CA MET A 1 11.45 12.30 -17.31
C MET A 1 11.33 12.95 -15.94
N ASN A 2 10.58 14.06 -15.83
CA ASN A 2 10.30 14.74 -14.57
C ASN A 2 9.02 14.15 -13.95
N VAL A 3 9.11 13.64 -12.72
CA VAL A 3 8.01 12.96 -12.02
C VAL A 3 7.67 13.69 -10.73
N PHE A 4 6.40 14.00 -10.53
CA PHE A 4 5.90 14.54 -9.27
C PHE A 4 5.32 13.41 -8.41
N VAL A 5 5.89 13.20 -7.21
CA VAL A 5 5.45 12.15 -6.29
C VAL A 5 4.86 12.79 -5.04
N THR A 6 3.56 12.60 -4.78
CA THR A 6 2.94 13.07 -3.54
C THR A 6 3.10 12.05 -2.41
N GLY A 7 3.02 12.52 -1.18
CA GLY A 7 3.21 11.65 -0.02
C GLY A 7 4.66 11.17 0.15
N ALA A 8 5.62 11.91 -0.39
CA ALA A 8 7.04 11.55 -0.36
C ALA A 8 7.65 11.47 1.07
N ALA A 9 6.98 12.05 2.06
CA ALA A 9 7.29 11.87 3.48
C ALA A 9 6.69 10.59 4.10
N GLY A 10 5.83 9.89 3.37
CA GLY A 10 5.15 8.67 3.82
C GLY A 10 5.93 7.40 3.46
N TYR A 11 5.44 6.26 3.97
CA TYR A 11 6.08 4.96 3.79
C TYR A 11 6.20 4.56 2.32
N ILE A 12 5.09 4.54 1.58
CA ILE A 12 5.06 4.16 0.15
C ILE A 12 5.65 5.27 -0.71
N GLY A 13 5.16 6.51 -0.56
CA GLY A 13 5.59 7.62 -1.41
C GLY A 13 7.07 7.94 -1.28
N GLY A 14 7.65 7.79 -0.08
CA GLY A 14 9.09 7.95 0.14
C GLY A 14 9.93 6.85 -0.51
N ALA A 15 9.47 5.60 -0.48
CA ALA A 15 10.12 4.49 -1.16
C ALA A 15 10.06 4.67 -2.69
N VAL A 16 8.90 5.04 -3.21
CA VAL A 16 8.72 5.33 -4.64
C VAL A 16 9.62 6.48 -5.09
N ALA A 17 9.60 7.61 -4.37
CA ALA A 17 10.41 8.78 -4.74
C ALA A 17 11.90 8.43 -4.81
N ARG A 18 12.43 7.69 -3.83
CA ARG A 18 13.82 7.22 -3.83
C ARG A 18 14.13 6.31 -5.00
N ALA A 19 13.31 5.28 -5.22
CA ALA A 19 13.55 4.32 -6.30
C ALA A 19 13.54 4.98 -7.68
N LEU A 20 12.65 5.97 -7.90
CA LEU A 20 12.60 6.73 -9.14
C LEU A 20 13.86 7.60 -9.32
N ALA A 21 14.35 8.25 -8.26
CA ALA A 21 15.59 9.06 -8.31
C ALA A 21 16.81 8.17 -8.53
N GLU A 22 16.91 7.03 -7.86
CA GLU A 22 17.98 6.03 -8.06
C GLU A 22 17.98 5.47 -9.49
N ALA A 23 16.81 5.39 -10.13
CA ALA A 23 16.67 5.01 -11.54
C ALA A 23 16.99 6.16 -12.54
N GLY A 24 17.48 7.32 -12.05
CA GLY A 24 17.91 8.46 -12.86
C GLY A 24 16.78 9.39 -13.31
N LEU A 25 15.59 9.33 -12.70
CA LEU A 25 14.52 10.26 -13.01
C LEU A 25 14.65 11.54 -12.17
N ALA A 26 14.24 12.67 -12.71
CA ALA A 26 14.09 13.91 -11.95
C ALA A 26 12.83 13.83 -11.11
N VAL A 27 12.93 13.83 -9.77
CA VAL A 27 11.79 13.63 -8.87
C VAL A 27 11.53 14.87 -8.04
N GLN A 28 10.34 15.43 -8.22
CA GLN A 28 9.75 16.43 -7.34
C GLN A 28 8.98 15.73 -6.24
N ALA A 29 9.43 15.86 -5.00
CA ALA A 29 8.90 15.16 -3.84
C ALA A 29 7.89 16.04 -3.10
N GLY A 30 6.60 15.82 -3.38
CA GLY A 30 5.48 16.55 -2.79
C GLY A 30 5.20 16.13 -1.34
N MET A 31 5.20 17.10 -0.44
CA MET A 31 4.93 16.90 0.99
C MET A 31 4.02 17.98 1.55
N ARG A 32 3.18 17.62 2.52
CA ARG A 32 2.24 18.57 3.15
C ARG A 32 2.95 19.65 3.99
N ARG A 33 4.06 19.27 4.66
CA ARG A 33 4.89 20.13 5.49
C ARG A 33 6.36 19.82 5.22
N PRO A 34 7.27 20.77 5.40
CA PRO A 34 8.69 20.53 5.24
C PRO A 34 9.18 19.38 6.13
N VAL A 35 9.85 18.40 5.53
CA VAL A 35 10.56 17.31 6.21
C VAL A 35 11.87 17.04 5.48
N ALA A 36 12.84 16.46 6.19
CA ALA A 36 14.07 16.01 5.57
C ALA A 36 13.77 14.87 4.59
N LEU A 37 14.28 14.96 3.39
CA LEU A 37 14.17 13.95 2.32
C LEU A 37 15.52 13.31 2.03
N ALA A 38 15.48 12.16 1.36
CA ALA A 38 16.68 11.55 0.81
C ALA A 38 17.36 12.47 -0.23
N ALA A 39 18.65 12.32 -0.39
CA ALA A 39 19.42 13.05 -1.41
C ALA A 39 18.88 12.76 -2.83
N GLY A 40 19.00 13.73 -3.73
CA GLY A 40 18.53 13.60 -5.12
C GLY A 40 17.05 13.90 -5.35
N LEU A 41 16.28 14.21 -4.31
CA LEU A 41 14.88 14.60 -4.42
C LEU A 41 14.74 16.13 -4.33
N VAL A 42 13.92 16.71 -5.20
CA VAL A 42 13.57 18.13 -5.15
C VAL A 42 12.33 18.32 -4.25
N PRO A 43 12.46 18.95 -3.08
CA PRO A 43 11.34 19.11 -2.16
C PRO A 43 10.31 20.13 -2.68
N VAL A 44 9.02 19.75 -2.65
CA VAL A 44 7.90 20.63 -2.97
C VAL A 44 6.91 20.59 -1.81
N VAL A 45 6.72 21.73 -1.14
CA VAL A 45 5.72 21.85 -0.07
C VAL A 45 4.38 22.16 -0.73
N THR A 46 3.47 21.19 -0.72
CA THR A 46 2.16 21.31 -1.38
C THR A 46 1.08 21.92 -0.49
N GLY A 47 1.28 21.93 0.83
CA GLY A 47 0.17 22.20 1.76
C GLY A 47 -0.89 21.11 1.70
N ASP A 48 -2.16 21.51 1.80
CA ASP A 48 -3.30 20.60 1.71
C ASP A 48 -3.81 20.48 0.27
N LEU A 49 -3.55 19.33 -0.35
CA LEU A 49 -3.99 19.03 -1.72
C LEU A 49 -5.51 19.00 -1.88
N ALA A 50 -6.29 18.85 -0.79
CA ALA A 50 -7.74 18.99 -0.85
C ALA A 50 -8.21 20.44 -1.11
N VAL A 51 -7.33 21.41 -0.83
CA VAL A 51 -7.61 22.85 -1.00
C VAL A 51 -7.01 23.39 -2.30
N ALA A 52 -5.74 23.05 -2.57
CA ALA A 52 -5.03 23.55 -3.75
C ALA A 52 -4.03 22.50 -4.26
N ALA A 53 -3.87 22.44 -5.57
CA ALA A 53 -2.81 21.66 -6.20
C ALA A 53 -1.58 22.55 -6.46
N PRO A 54 -0.34 21.96 -6.46
CA PRO A 54 0.87 22.66 -6.82
C PRO A 54 0.93 22.95 -8.33
N ASP A 55 1.84 23.84 -8.73
CA ASP A 55 2.21 23.98 -10.14
C ASP A 55 2.90 22.70 -10.63
N LEU A 56 2.38 22.14 -11.73
CA LEU A 56 2.89 20.94 -12.37
C LEU A 56 3.49 21.21 -13.75
N SER A 57 3.85 22.45 -14.04
CA SER A 57 4.50 22.84 -15.31
C SER A 57 5.79 22.03 -15.52
N GLY A 58 5.90 21.42 -16.71
CA GLY A 58 7.04 20.59 -17.07
C GLY A 58 7.13 19.20 -16.38
N VAL A 59 6.09 18.83 -15.61
CA VAL A 59 5.95 17.47 -15.07
C VAL A 59 5.42 16.54 -16.16
N ALA A 60 6.11 15.42 -16.39
CA ALA A 60 5.70 14.41 -17.38
C ALA A 60 4.79 13.33 -16.80
N ALA A 61 4.95 13.03 -15.51
CA ALA A 61 4.15 12.02 -14.83
C ALA A 61 3.89 12.39 -13.36
N VAL A 62 2.73 12.00 -12.84
CA VAL A 62 2.36 12.13 -11.42
C VAL A 62 2.20 10.76 -10.79
N VAL A 63 2.76 10.57 -9.60
CA VAL A 63 2.49 9.42 -8.72
C VAL A 63 1.83 9.93 -7.45
N HIS A 64 0.55 9.65 -7.30
CA HIS A 64 -0.21 10.08 -6.12
C HIS A 64 -0.23 8.98 -5.06
N ALA A 65 0.69 9.06 -4.10
CA ALA A 65 0.76 8.17 -2.95
C ALA A 65 0.36 8.86 -1.62
N ALA A 66 0.01 10.14 -1.66
CA ALA A 66 -0.58 10.84 -0.52
C ALA A 66 -1.98 10.31 -0.23
N GLY A 67 -2.34 10.27 1.02
CA GLY A 67 -3.66 9.86 1.46
C GLY A 67 -3.67 9.51 2.95
N LEU A 68 -4.86 9.41 3.49
CA LEU A 68 -5.04 8.96 4.85
C LEU A 68 -5.19 7.43 4.85
N GLY A 69 -4.30 6.73 5.55
CA GLY A 69 -4.39 5.28 5.74
C GLY A 69 -5.37 4.92 6.86
N HIS A 70 -5.53 3.62 7.12
CA HIS A 70 -6.44 3.13 8.16
C HIS A 70 -6.21 3.78 9.52
N ARG A 71 -7.12 4.66 9.93
CA ARG A 71 -7.16 5.27 11.26
C ARG A 71 -8.56 5.08 11.84
N ARG A 72 -8.65 4.75 13.13
CA ARG A 72 -9.92 4.65 13.84
C ARG A 72 -10.40 6.04 14.26
N GLY A 73 -11.72 6.23 14.31
CA GLY A 73 -12.32 7.46 14.82
C GLY A 73 -12.11 8.69 13.94
N VAL A 74 -11.82 8.50 12.66
CA VAL A 74 -11.72 9.59 11.68
C VAL A 74 -13.09 9.84 11.08
N ASP A 75 -13.49 11.09 11.05
CA ASP A 75 -14.73 11.54 10.43
C ASP A 75 -14.72 11.30 8.90
N GLU A 76 -15.89 11.00 8.32
CA GLU A 76 -16.03 10.74 6.89
C GLU A 76 -15.59 11.92 6.04
N THR A 77 -15.83 13.15 6.49
CA THR A 77 -15.42 14.37 5.80
C THR A 77 -13.89 14.45 5.65
N VAL A 78 -13.15 14.03 6.68
CA VAL A 78 -11.68 13.98 6.66
C VAL A 78 -11.19 12.89 5.69
N TRP A 79 -11.86 11.72 5.64
CA TRP A 79 -11.58 10.69 4.64
C TRP A 79 -11.78 11.22 3.23
N ARG A 80 -12.91 11.88 2.97
CA ARG A 80 -13.25 12.42 1.65
C ARG A 80 -12.29 13.53 1.23
N ALA A 81 -11.91 14.43 2.14
CA ALA A 81 -10.93 15.47 1.84
C ALA A 81 -9.57 14.86 1.43
N ALA A 82 -9.03 13.94 2.24
CA ALA A 82 -7.69 13.39 2.02
C ALA A 82 -7.63 12.39 0.87
N ASN A 83 -8.66 11.56 0.69
CA ASN A 83 -8.62 10.43 -0.25
C ASN A 83 -9.45 10.64 -1.52
N VAL A 84 -10.32 11.65 -1.58
CA VAL A 84 -11.13 11.98 -2.77
C VAL A 84 -10.78 13.36 -3.30
N ALA A 85 -10.96 14.42 -2.50
CA ALA A 85 -10.75 15.78 -2.99
C ALA A 85 -9.28 16.03 -3.39
N ALA A 86 -8.32 15.55 -2.59
CA ALA A 86 -6.91 15.74 -2.87
C ALA A 86 -6.46 15.11 -4.20
N PRO A 87 -6.72 13.80 -4.50
CA PRO A 87 -6.35 13.23 -5.80
C PRO A 87 -7.14 13.83 -6.97
N VAL A 88 -8.40 14.24 -6.78
CA VAL A 88 -9.20 14.92 -7.82
C VAL A 88 -8.60 16.27 -8.18
N ASN A 89 -8.29 17.13 -7.20
CA ASN A 89 -7.65 18.41 -7.45
C ASN A 89 -6.29 18.25 -8.14
N LEU A 90 -5.51 17.28 -7.72
CA LEU A 90 -4.21 16.99 -8.33
C LEU A 90 -4.38 16.49 -9.77
N ALA A 91 -5.38 15.65 -10.05
CA ALA A 91 -5.65 15.14 -11.39
C ALA A 91 -6.12 16.27 -12.34
N LEU A 92 -6.95 17.20 -11.87
CA LEU A 92 -7.35 18.38 -12.63
C LEU A 92 -6.14 19.25 -12.98
N ALA A 93 -5.28 19.54 -12.00
CA ALA A 93 -4.06 20.33 -12.24
C ALA A 93 -3.10 19.61 -13.18
N ALA A 94 -2.91 18.30 -13.02
CA ALA A 94 -2.08 17.49 -13.90
C ALA A 94 -2.59 17.49 -15.34
N LYS A 95 -3.91 17.36 -15.52
CA LYS A 95 -4.54 17.43 -16.83
C LYS A 95 -4.34 18.80 -17.48
N ALA A 96 -4.54 19.88 -16.72
CA ALA A 96 -4.35 21.25 -17.19
C ALA A 96 -2.90 21.55 -17.57
N ALA A 97 -1.92 20.97 -16.85
CA ALA A 97 -0.49 21.09 -17.14
C ALA A 97 -0.01 20.17 -18.28
N GLY A 98 -0.88 19.38 -18.89
CA GLY A 98 -0.51 18.47 -19.97
C GLY A 98 0.30 17.24 -19.51
N VAL A 99 0.20 16.85 -18.24
CA VAL A 99 0.84 15.63 -17.71
C VAL A 99 0.29 14.42 -18.46
N ALA A 100 1.19 13.59 -19.00
CA ALA A 100 0.79 12.44 -19.83
C ALA A 100 0.35 11.22 -19.04
N ARG A 101 0.88 11.04 -17.80
CA ARG A 101 0.65 9.84 -16.97
C ARG A 101 0.31 10.18 -15.53
N PHE A 102 -0.68 9.46 -15.00
CA PHE A 102 -1.09 9.58 -13.62
C PHE A 102 -1.17 8.17 -12.98
N VAL A 103 -0.34 7.90 -11.98
CA VAL A 103 -0.40 6.67 -11.19
C VAL A 103 -1.09 6.99 -9.87
N LEU A 104 -2.28 6.45 -9.66
CA LEU A 104 -3.05 6.60 -8.42
C LEU A 104 -2.81 5.40 -7.51
N VAL A 105 -2.14 5.59 -6.38
CA VAL A 105 -2.00 4.54 -5.37
C VAL A 105 -3.30 4.41 -4.58
N SER A 106 -4.05 3.36 -4.88
CA SER A 106 -5.29 2.97 -4.23
C SER A 106 -5.06 1.85 -3.20
N THR A 107 -5.89 0.84 -3.14
CA THR A 107 -5.79 -0.30 -2.23
C THR A 107 -6.54 -1.52 -2.76
N ALA A 108 -6.02 -2.73 -2.54
CA ALA A 108 -6.74 -3.95 -2.83
C ALA A 108 -7.99 -4.14 -1.92
N HIS A 109 -8.10 -3.40 -0.82
CA HIS A 109 -9.29 -3.45 0.06
C HIS A 109 -10.58 -2.94 -0.61
N VAL A 110 -10.53 -2.35 -1.79
CA VAL A 110 -11.74 -2.07 -2.59
C VAL A 110 -12.48 -3.34 -2.98
N HIS A 111 -11.81 -4.51 -2.97
CA HIS A 111 -12.41 -5.83 -3.16
C HIS A 111 -12.85 -6.52 -1.85
N GLY A 112 -12.77 -5.81 -0.72
CA GLY A 112 -13.05 -6.35 0.62
C GLY A 112 -11.78 -6.69 1.40
N ARG A 113 -11.95 -7.16 2.64
CA ARG A 113 -10.85 -7.54 3.54
C ARG A 113 -10.51 -9.02 3.47
N VAL A 114 -11.50 -9.81 3.09
CA VAL A 114 -11.47 -11.27 2.99
C VAL A 114 -12.13 -11.64 1.67
N HIS A 115 -11.55 -12.59 0.96
CA HIS A 115 -12.09 -13.08 -0.29
C HIS A 115 -11.82 -14.59 -0.40
N GLU A 116 -12.81 -15.35 -0.85
CA GLU A 116 -12.64 -16.77 -1.20
C GLU A 116 -12.11 -16.87 -2.62
N GLY A 117 -11.01 -17.62 -2.80
CA GLY A 117 -10.31 -17.73 -4.08
C GLY A 117 -9.35 -16.58 -4.34
N VAL A 118 -9.01 -16.38 -5.61
CA VAL A 118 -8.02 -15.40 -6.08
C VAL A 118 -8.73 -14.14 -6.60
N VAL A 119 -8.34 -12.98 -6.08
CA VAL A 119 -8.79 -11.67 -6.53
C VAL A 119 -7.98 -11.24 -7.73
N SER A 120 -8.62 -10.93 -8.84
CA SER A 120 -8.02 -10.33 -10.04
C SER A 120 -8.52 -8.89 -10.24
N ASP A 121 -7.98 -8.20 -11.24
CA ASP A 121 -8.45 -6.89 -11.67
C ASP A 121 -9.91 -6.89 -12.17
N ALA A 122 -10.39 -8.04 -12.67
CA ALA A 122 -11.77 -8.28 -13.09
C ALA A 122 -12.73 -8.63 -11.93
N THR A 123 -12.21 -8.93 -10.73
CA THR A 123 -13.04 -9.26 -9.57
C THR A 123 -13.89 -8.05 -9.16
N PRO A 124 -15.21 -8.21 -8.94
CA PRO A 124 -16.07 -7.12 -8.49
C PRO A 124 -15.54 -6.42 -7.23
N VAL A 125 -15.64 -5.10 -7.20
CA VAL A 125 -15.29 -4.32 -6.01
C VAL A 125 -16.41 -4.35 -4.98
N ALA A 126 -16.06 -4.49 -3.69
CA ALA A 126 -16.98 -4.57 -2.56
C ALA A 126 -16.35 -3.91 -1.32
N PRO A 127 -16.22 -2.56 -1.29
CA PRO A 127 -15.57 -1.84 -0.19
C PRO A 127 -16.38 -2.04 1.11
N MET A 128 -15.70 -2.45 2.20
CA MET A 128 -16.34 -2.79 3.47
C MET A 128 -16.19 -1.70 4.55
N ASP A 129 -15.48 -0.62 4.26
CA ASP A 129 -15.27 0.50 5.18
C ASP A 129 -15.11 1.83 4.45
N ALA A 130 -15.21 2.93 5.21
CA ALA A 130 -15.11 4.29 4.67
C ALA A 130 -13.78 4.57 3.96
N TYR A 131 -12.69 3.93 4.41
CA TYR A 131 -11.40 4.04 3.73
C TYR A 131 -11.44 3.43 2.33
N ALA A 132 -11.87 2.17 2.21
CA ALA A 132 -11.96 1.50 0.91
C ALA A 132 -12.97 2.19 -0.02
N ALA A 133 -14.12 2.64 0.52
CA ALA A 133 -15.12 3.39 -0.22
C ALA A 133 -14.55 4.72 -0.76
N SER A 134 -13.82 5.48 0.08
CA SER A 134 -13.19 6.74 -0.35
C SER A 134 -12.12 6.54 -1.43
N LYS A 135 -11.36 5.44 -1.35
CA LYS A 135 -10.36 5.11 -2.39
C LYS A 135 -11.04 4.72 -3.70
N LEU A 136 -12.12 3.93 -3.64
CA LEU A 136 -12.88 3.55 -4.84
C LEU A 136 -13.55 4.76 -5.50
N GLU A 137 -14.11 5.70 -4.72
CA GLU A 137 -14.66 6.95 -5.25
C GLU A 137 -13.57 7.77 -5.94
N ALA A 138 -12.38 7.85 -5.36
CA ALA A 138 -11.25 8.55 -5.98
C ALA A 138 -10.82 7.91 -7.30
N GLU A 139 -10.78 6.57 -7.37
CA GLU A 139 -10.49 5.86 -8.62
C GLU A 139 -11.44 6.27 -9.73
N ALA A 140 -12.75 6.24 -9.47
CA ALA A 140 -13.77 6.61 -10.45
C ALA A 140 -13.62 8.06 -10.92
N ARG A 141 -13.50 9.01 -9.98
CA ARG A 141 -13.41 10.44 -10.32
C ARG A 141 -12.12 10.82 -11.04
N VAL A 142 -11.00 10.23 -10.65
CA VAL A 142 -9.72 10.46 -11.35
C VAL A 142 -9.74 9.83 -12.74
N ALA A 143 -10.41 8.67 -12.92
CA ALA A 143 -10.58 8.05 -14.22
C ALA A 143 -11.40 8.92 -15.20
N GLU A 144 -12.47 9.55 -14.73
CA GLU A 144 -13.26 10.52 -15.52
C GLU A 144 -12.41 11.70 -16.00
N ILE A 145 -11.48 12.18 -15.18
CA ILE A 145 -10.61 13.32 -15.50
C ILE A 145 -9.49 12.92 -16.45
N PHE A 146 -8.76 11.83 -16.12
CA PHE A 146 -7.48 11.51 -16.74
C PHE A 146 -7.58 10.53 -17.92
N GLY A 147 -8.59 9.67 -17.93
CA GLY A 147 -8.85 8.71 -19.01
C GLY A 147 -7.68 7.71 -19.18
N ALA A 148 -7.28 7.47 -20.43
CA ALA A 148 -6.29 6.46 -20.81
C ALA A 148 -4.86 6.69 -20.22
N GLY A 149 -4.56 7.89 -19.71
CA GLY A 149 -3.27 8.19 -19.03
C GLY A 149 -3.23 7.76 -17.57
N LEU A 150 -4.33 7.24 -17.01
CA LEU A 150 -4.40 6.76 -15.63
C LEU A 150 -4.01 5.30 -15.50
N THR A 151 -3.20 5.00 -14.48
CA THR A 151 -3.07 3.63 -13.92
C THR A 151 -3.44 3.67 -12.45
N VAL A 152 -4.45 2.89 -12.07
CA VAL A 152 -4.85 2.65 -10.69
C VAL A 152 -4.04 1.49 -10.14
N LEU A 153 -3.21 1.75 -9.14
CA LEU A 153 -2.40 0.74 -8.46
C LEU A 153 -3.07 0.35 -7.15
N ARG A 154 -3.52 -0.90 -7.03
CA ARG A 154 -4.21 -1.45 -5.86
C ARG A 154 -3.26 -2.37 -5.07
N PRO A 155 -2.39 -1.84 -4.20
CA PRO A 155 -1.52 -2.69 -3.41
C PRO A 155 -2.31 -3.50 -2.38
N VAL A 156 -1.88 -4.74 -2.17
CA VAL A 156 -2.21 -5.53 -0.98
C VAL A 156 -1.49 -4.97 0.25
N ALA A 157 -1.44 -5.69 1.36
CA ALA A 157 -0.69 -5.25 2.53
C ALA A 157 0.81 -5.09 2.18
N VAL A 158 1.33 -3.86 2.36
CA VAL A 158 2.71 -3.51 2.04
C VAL A 158 3.61 -3.76 3.24
N ILE A 159 4.64 -4.58 3.05
CA ILE A 159 5.63 -4.96 4.05
C ILE A 159 6.99 -4.32 3.75
N GLY A 160 7.94 -4.49 4.63
CA GLY A 160 9.32 -4.00 4.50
C GLY A 160 9.81 -3.32 5.77
N PRO A 161 11.06 -2.85 5.80
CA PRO A 161 11.64 -2.12 6.94
C PRO A 161 10.73 -1.00 7.42
N HIS A 162 10.47 -0.94 8.74
CA HIS A 162 9.66 0.09 9.38
C HIS A 162 8.19 0.18 8.88
N CYS A 163 7.63 -0.88 8.29
CA CYS A 163 6.25 -0.88 7.80
C CYS A 163 5.27 -0.51 8.93
N PRO A 164 4.31 0.40 8.67
CA PRO A 164 3.33 0.81 9.68
C PRO A 164 2.21 -0.24 9.87
N GLY A 165 1.40 -0.06 10.90
CA GLY A 165 0.14 -0.79 11.07
C GLY A 165 0.23 -2.08 11.88
N ASN A 166 -0.61 -3.06 11.55
CA ASN A 166 -0.81 -4.26 12.36
C ASN A 166 0.44 -5.13 12.52
N LEU A 167 1.36 -5.12 11.55
CA LEU A 167 2.61 -5.88 11.64
C LEU A 167 3.53 -5.37 12.74
N GLN A 168 3.53 -4.05 13.00
CA GLN A 168 4.27 -3.50 14.17
C GLN A 168 3.76 -4.07 15.48
N LEU A 169 2.44 -4.27 15.62
CA LEU A 169 1.89 -4.88 16.83
C LEU A 169 2.36 -6.34 16.97
N VAL A 170 2.34 -7.11 15.88
CA VAL A 170 2.85 -8.48 15.88
C VAL A 170 4.32 -8.51 16.29
N MET A 171 5.17 -7.68 15.67
CA MET A 171 6.59 -7.59 16.00
C MET A 171 6.82 -7.14 17.46
N LYS A 172 6.01 -6.22 17.98
CA LYS A 172 6.06 -5.80 19.38
C LYS A 172 5.75 -6.94 20.35
N LEU A 173 4.77 -7.80 20.03
CA LEU A 173 4.44 -8.97 20.82
C LEU A 173 5.57 -10.03 20.75
N LEU A 174 6.14 -10.26 19.58
CA LEU A 174 7.31 -11.12 19.38
C LEU A 174 8.54 -10.61 20.16
N ALA A 175 8.77 -9.29 20.15
CA ALA A 175 9.84 -8.67 20.93
C ALA A 175 9.71 -8.94 22.43
N ARG A 176 8.48 -9.03 22.95
CA ARG A 176 8.17 -9.34 24.34
C ARG A 176 8.14 -10.86 24.64
N ARG A 177 8.43 -11.72 23.66
CA ARG A 177 8.36 -13.19 23.76
C ARG A 177 6.99 -13.70 24.21
N MET A 178 5.92 -12.98 23.89
CA MET A 178 4.57 -13.39 24.25
C MET A 178 4.12 -14.58 23.39
N PRO A 179 3.52 -15.63 23.99
CA PRO A 179 2.86 -16.67 23.22
C PRO A 179 1.70 -16.07 22.42
N LEU A 180 1.58 -16.47 21.14
CA LEU A 180 0.56 -15.98 20.23
C LEU A 180 -0.43 -17.10 19.91
N PRO A 181 -1.74 -16.89 20.09
CA PRO A 181 -2.76 -17.94 19.91
C PRO A 181 -3.16 -18.09 18.43
N PHE A 182 -2.19 -18.02 17.51
CA PHE A 182 -2.45 -17.98 16.07
C PHE A 182 -1.99 -19.21 15.31
N GLY A 183 -1.54 -20.25 16.02
CA GLY A 183 -0.97 -21.47 15.42
C GLY A 183 -1.97 -22.31 14.62
N ALA A 184 -3.28 -22.20 14.88
CA ALA A 184 -4.31 -22.94 14.17
C ALA A 184 -4.99 -22.15 13.01
N ILE A 185 -4.47 -20.96 12.66
CA ILE A 185 -5.01 -20.17 11.54
C ILE A 185 -4.51 -20.74 10.21
N ALA A 186 -5.44 -21.21 9.36
CA ALA A 186 -5.16 -21.81 8.06
C ALA A 186 -5.68 -20.89 6.93
N ASN A 187 -5.19 -19.65 6.88
CA ASN A 187 -5.51 -18.68 5.84
C ASN A 187 -4.38 -18.57 4.81
N ARG A 188 -4.65 -17.84 3.73
CA ARG A 188 -3.65 -17.42 2.73
C ARG A 188 -3.81 -15.95 2.42
N ARG A 189 -2.71 -15.20 2.47
CA ARG A 189 -2.72 -13.76 2.20
C ARG A 189 -1.55 -13.36 1.32
N SER A 190 -1.86 -12.49 0.36
CA SER A 190 -0.83 -11.81 -0.44
C SER A 190 -0.31 -10.57 0.29
N PHE A 191 0.98 -10.32 0.08
CA PHE A 191 1.71 -9.13 0.53
C PHE A 191 2.56 -8.62 -0.62
N ILE A 192 3.09 -7.42 -0.51
CA ILE A 192 4.10 -6.87 -1.40
C ILE A 192 5.14 -6.12 -0.59
N ASP A 193 6.42 -6.30 -0.92
CA ASP A 193 7.48 -5.47 -0.34
C ASP A 193 7.41 -4.04 -0.88
N VAL A 194 7.71 -3.06 -0.04
CA VAL A 194 7.66 -1.64 -0.42
C VAL A 194 8.66 -1.28 -1.52
N ALA A 195 9.81 -1.96 -1.58
CA ALA A 195 10.78 -1.77 -2.64
C ALA A 195 10.28 -2.37 -3.97
N ASP A 196 9.65 -3.54 -3.92
CA ASP A 196 9.02 -4.17 -5.09
C ASP A 196 7.84 -3.35 -5.62
N LEU A 197 7.03 -2.77 -4.72
CA LEU A 197 5.97 -1.83 -5.09
C LEU A 197 6.54 -0.58 -5.79
N ALA A 198 7.66 -0.06 -5.30
CA ALA A 198 8.33 1.09 -5.92
C ALA A 198 8.92 0.72 -7.30
N ALA A 199 9.50 -0.47 -7.45
CA ALA A 199 9.96 -0.98 -8.73
C ALA A 199 8.81 -1.18 -9.72
N LEU A 200 7.64 -1.63 -9.25
CA LEU A 200 6.43 -1.74 -10.08
C LEU A 200 5.96 -0.36 -10.58
N VAL A 201 5.98 0.67 -9.74
CA VAL A 201 5.68 2.05 -10.17
C VAL A 201 6.65 2.50 -11.27
N LEU A 202 7.94 2.21 -11.16
CA LEU A 202 8.92 2.50 -12.21
C LEU A 202 8.60 1.75 -13.51
N ALA A 203 8.21 0.48 -13.44
CA ALA A 203 7.80 -0.31 -14.61
C ALA A 203 6.56 0.29 -15.29
N ILE A 204 5.55 0.71 -14.50
CA ILE A 204 4.36 1.41 -15.00
C ILE A 204 4.74 2.70 -15.75
N LEU A 205 5.64 3.50 -15.19
CA LEU A 205 6.08 4.75 -15.79
C LEU A 205 6.89 4.56 -17.09
N ARG A 206 7.58 3.43 -17.25
CA ARG A 206 8.36 3.07 -18.44
C ARG A 206 7.55 2.37 -19.54
N ALA A 207 6.44 1.74 -19.18
CA ALA A 207 5.59 1.03 -20.14
C ALA A 207 4.94 2.00 -21.14
N GLN A 208 4.77 1.62 -22.39
CA GLN A 208 4.05 2.43 -23.38
C GLN A 208 2.56 2.48 -23.08
N THR A 209 1.97 1.34 -22.82
CA THR A 209 0.54 1.13 -22.54
C THR A 209 0.38 0.29 -21.27
N PRO A 210 0.54 0.88 -20.07
CA PRO A 210 0.34 0.14 -18.84
C PRO A 210 -1.14 -0.25 -18.66
N PRO A 211 -1.44 -1.37 -18.01
CA PRO A 211 -2.81 -1.72 -17.65
C PRO A 211 -3.49 -0.61 -16.84
N PRO A 212 -4.80 -0.36 -17.05
CA PRO A 212 -5.51 0.70 -16.34
C PRO A 212 -5.68 0.43 -14.84
N VAL A 213 -5.72 -0.85 -14.44
CA VAL A 213 -5.80 -1.29 -13.05
C VAL A 213 -4.77 -2.39 -12.83
N ILE A 214 -4.02 -2.31 -11.73
CA ILE A 214 -3.01 -3.31 -11.37
C ILE A 214 -3.17 -3.65 -9.89
N LEU A 215 -3.43 -4.94 -9.59
CA LEU A 215 -3.27 -5.48 -8.25
C LEU A 215 -1.78 -5.69 -7.99
N ALA A 216 -1.25 -4.94 -7.02
CA ALA A 216 0.16 -5.01 -6.67
C ALA A 216 0.35 -6.00 -5.51
N ALA A 217 0.82 -7.20 -5.84
CA ALA A 217 1.07 -8.30 -4.92
C ALA A 217 2.30 -9.10 -5.35
N SER A 218 3.01 -9.71 -4.39
CA SER A 218 3.95 -10.78 -4.71
C SER A 218 3.18 -11.99 -5.24
N PRO A 219 3.77 -12.80 -6.14
CA PRO A 219 3.14 -14.02 -6.65
C PRO A 219 2.80 -15.03 -5.54
N ASP A 220 3.62 -15.03 -4.48
CA ASP A 220 3.44 -15.92 -3.34
C ASP A 220 2.38 -15.38 -2.38
N SER A 221 1.69 -16.31 -1.71
CA SER A 221 0.84 -16.04 -0.56
C SER A 221 1.31 -16.82 0.65
N ILE A 222 1.05 -16.32 1.84
CA ILE A 222 1.53 -16.88 3.09
C ILE A 222 0.42 -16.94 4.14
N SER A 223 0.45 -17.95 5.02
CA SER A 223 -0.46 -18.02 6.17
C SER A 223 0.00 -17.12 7.32
N THR A 224 -0.89 -16.83 8.24
CA THR A 224 -0.55 -16.03 9.43
C THR A 224 0.51 -16.69 10.33
N PRO A 225 0.50 -18.02 10.58
CA PRO A 225 1.59 -18.67 11.31
C PRO A 225 2.95 -18.57 10.59
N GLU A 226 2.97 -18.77 9.27
CA GLU A 226 4.19 -18.64 8.45
C GLU A 226 4.71 -17.19 8.45
N LEU A 227 3.84 -16.20 8.28
CA LEU A 227 4.15 -14.76 8.39
C LEU A 227 4.85 -14.44 9.72
N ILE A 228 4.24 -14.87 10.84
CA ILE A 228 4.77 -14.61 12.18
C ILE A 228 6.13 -15.30 12.35
N SER A 229 6.29 -16.52 11.84
CA SER A 229 7.54 -17.28 11.89
C SER A 229 8.65 -16.61 11.09
N ALA A 230 8.35 -16.09 9.90
CA ALA A 230 9.32 -15.37 9.07
C ALA A 230 9.77 -14.06 9.73
N LEU A 231 8.84 -13.25 10.25
CA LEU A 231 9.15 -12.04 11.02
C LEU A 231 10.02 -12.35 12.25
N ALA A 232 9.66 -13.39 13.02
CA ALA A 232 10.41 -13.79 14.21
C ALA A 232 11.83 -14.22 13.86
N ARG A 233 12.05 -14.97 12.77
CA ARG A 233 13.39 -15.34 12.29
C ARG A 233 14.24 -14.11 12.00
N GLY A 234 13.67 -13.11 11.32
CA GLY A 234 14.36 -11.84 11.08
C GLY A 234 14.76 -11.12 12.37
N MET A 235 13.93 -11.22 13.40
CA MET A 235 14.23 -10.68 14.74
C MET A 235 15.21 -11.53 15.55
N GLY A 236 15.74 -12.65 15.02
CA GLY A 236 16.57 -13.62 15.76
C GLY A 236 15.79 -14.33 16.87
N ARG A 237 14.49 -14.57 16.67
CA ARG A 237 13.59 -15.13 17.68
C ARG A 237 12.88 -16.38 17.18
N ARG A 238 12.43 -17.21 18.13
CA ARG A 238 11.52 -18.34 17.87
C ARG A 238 10.16 -18.01 18.47
N PRO A 239 9.10 -17.92 17.64
CA PRO A 239 7.77 -17.61 18.15
C PRO A 239 7.15 -18.84 18.84
N VAL A 240 6.41 -18.62 19.91
CA VAL A 240 5.55 -19.65 20.52
C VAL A 240 4.13 -19.45 19.95
N LEU A 241 3.74 -20.31 19.01
CA LEU A 241 2.42 -20.29 18.37
C LEU A 241 1.55 -21.36 18.99
N LEU A 242 0.53 -20.95 19.75
CA LEU A 242 -0.41 -21.87 20.37
C LEU A 242 -1.54 -22.19 19.38
N PRO A 243 -1.92 -23.48 19.21
CA PRO A 243 -3.00 -23.89 18.30
C PRO A 243 -4.37 -23.65 18.96
N PHE A 244 -4.74 -22.39 19.11
CA PHE A 244 -6.01 -22.01 19.70
C PHE A 244 -7.12 -21.94 18.61
N PRO A 245 -8.35 -22.42 18.91
CA PRO A 245 -9.45 -22.44 17.93
C PRO A 245 -9.76 -21.04 17.37
N PRO A 246 -9.67 -20.82 16.05
CA PRO A 246 -9.88 -19.49 15.44
C PRO A 246 -11.29 -18.92 15.70
N VAL A 247 -12.31 -19.77 15.81
CA VAL A 247 -13.69 -19.36 16.08
C VAL A 247 -13.82 -18.63 17.42
N LEU A 248 -13.16 -19.13 18.47
CA LEU A 248 -13.19 -18.49 19.79
C LEU A 248 -12.45 -17.14 19.79
N LEU A 249 -11.35 -17.05 19.06
CA LEU A 249 -10.65 -15.78 18.87
C LEU A 249 -11.50 -14.77 18.09
N GLY A 250 -12.26 -15.24 17.10
CA GLY A 250 -13.22 -14.43 16.35
C GLY A 250 -14.32 -13.85 17.24
N TRP A 251 -14.90 -14.65 18.12
CA TRP A 251 -15.90 -14.18 19.09
C TRP A 251 -15.31 -13.15 20.07
N ALA A 252 -14.11 -13.40 20.58
CA ALA A 252 -13.43 -12.44 21.47
C ALA A 252 -13.11 -11.12 20.73
N ALA A 253 -12.72 -11.19 19.47
CA ALA A 253 -12.50 -10.01 18.63
C ALA A 253 -13.80 -9.24 18.39
N ALA A 254 -14.91 -9.92 18.15
CA ALA A 254 -16.23 -9.30 18.00
C ALA A 254 -16.67 -8.58 19.28
N ALA A 255 -16.56 -9.25 20.42
CA ALA A 255 -16.91 -8.68 21.72
C ALA A 255 -16.07 -7.44 22.10
N THR A 256 -14.85 -7.31 21.54
CA THR A 256 -13.93 -6.18 21.81
C THR A 256 -13.88 -5.15 20.68
N SER A 257 -14.82 -5.17 19.72
CA SER A 257 -14.85 -4.28 18.54
C SER A 257 -13.58 -4.34 17.70
N ARG A 258 -12.93 -5.51 17.62
CA ARG A 258 -11.70 -5.78 16.87
C ARG A 258 -11.89 -6.68 15.65
N SER A 259 -13.13 -6.88 15.21
CA SER A 259 -13.49 -7.76 14.08
C SER A 259 -12.71 -7.46 12.81
N ALA A 260 -12.52 -6.18 12.46
CA ALA A 260 -11.75 -5.78 11.29
C ALA A 260 -10.27 -6.18 11.38
N MET A 261 -9.67 -6.08 12.57
CA MET A 261 -8.30 -6.53 12.82
C MET A 261 -8.21 -8.07 12.73
N TRP A 262 -9.19 -8.77 13.29
CA TRP A 262 -9.29 -10.22 13.20
C TRP A 262 -9.41 -10.69 11.75
N GLN A 263 -10.32 -10.12 10.96
CA GLN A 263 -10.46 -10.42 9.54
C GLN A 263 -9.14 -10.21 8.77
N SER A 264 -8.41 -9.13 9.06
CA SER A 264 -7.11 -8.87 8.44
C SER A 264 -6.02 -9.87 8.86
N LEU A 265 -6.16 -10.53 10.01
CA LEU A 265 -5.20 -11.50 10.51
C LEU A 265 -5.58 -12.94 10.12
N ALA A 266 -6.84 -13.31 10.26
CA ALA A 266 -7.32 -14.68 10.13
C ALA A 266 -8.00 -14.97 8.78
N GLY A 267 -8.48 -13.95 8.07
CA GLY A 267 -9.12 -14.13 6.78
C GLY A 267 -8.14 -14.34 5.64
N SER A 268 -8.57 -14.99 4.57
CA SER A 268 -7.80 -15.14 3.33
C SER A 268 -8.02 -13.95 2.41
N PHE A 269 -6.96 -13.57 1.69
CA PHE A 269 -7.02 -12.61 0.59
C PHE A 269 -5.81 -12.86 -0.33
N VAL A 270 -6.01 -13.56 -1.41
CA VAL A 270 -4.97 -13.87 -2.41
C VAL A 270 -5.25 -13.03 -3.65
N ALA A 271 -4.27 -12.24 -4.08
CA ALA A 271 -4.37 -11.39 -5.25
C ALA A 271 -3.54 -11.95 -6.42
N ASP A 272 -4.09 -11.87 -7.62
CA ASP A 272 -3.41 -12.23 -8.87
C ASP A 272 -2.53 -11.06 -9.35
N PRO A 273 -1.20 -11.21 -9.44
CA PRO A 273 -0.30 -10.17 -9.93
C PRO A 273 -0.14 -10.18 -11.46
N ALA A 274 -0.95 -10.89 -12.22
CA ALA A 274 -0.77 -11.07 -13.68
C ALA A 274 -0.63 -9.74 -14.43
N ALA A 275 -1.43 -8.73 -14.08
CA ALA A 275 -1.33 -7.40 -14.68
C ALA A 275 0.03 -6.72 -14.42
N ALA A 276 0.64 -6.92 -13.25
CA ALA A 276 1.99 -6.45 -12.96
C ALA A 276 3.04 -7.24 -13.76
N GLY A 277 2.88 -8.57 -13.85
CA GLY A 277 3.74 -9.46 -14.64
C GLY A 277 3.77 -9.11 -16.13
N SER A 278 2.65 -8.63 -16.69
CA SER A 278 2.57 -8.19 -18.10
C SER A 278 3.51 -7.01 -18.43
N LEU A 279 3.97 -6.27 -17.42
CA LEU A 279 4.97 -5.21 -17.56
C LEU A 279 6.42 -5.72 -17.51
N GLY A 280 6.64 -7.03 -17.44
CA GLY A 280 7.96 -7.63 -17.18
C GLY A 280 8.44 -7.43 -15.73
N TRP A 281 7.56 -6.99 -14.84
CA TRP A 281 7.88 -6.84 -13.43
C TRP A 281 7.83 -8.18 -12.69
N ASN A 282 8.85 -8.40 -11.87
CA ASN A 282 8.91 -9.49 -10.90
C ASN A 282 9.49 -8.94 -9.60
N PRO A 283 9.10 -9.48 -8.43
CA PRO A 283 9.72 -9.11 -7.17
C PRO A 283 11.20 -9.48 -7.18
N ALA A 284 12.02 -8.66 -6.52
CA ALA A 284 13.46 -8.88 -6.43
C ALA A 284 13.82 -10.08 -5.53
N GLU A 285 12.97 -10.37 -4.54
CA GLU A 285 13.15 -11.43 -3.56
C GLU A 285 11.84 -12.19 -3.33
N THR A 286 11.94 -13.39 -2.73
CA THR A 286 10.74 -14.11 -2.29
C THR A 286 10.02 -13.36 -1.17
N LEU A 287 8.71 -13.58 -1.03
CA LEU A 287 7.92 -12.99 0.04
C LEU A 287 8.48 -13.35 1.43
N GLU A 288 8.98 -14.56 1.60
CA GLU A 288 9.59 -15.02 2.84
C GLU A 288 10.86 -14.22 3.18
N THR A 289 11.75 -14.00 2.23
CA THR A 289 12.96 -13.19 2.40
C THR A 289 12.62 -11.75 2.79
N SER A 290 11.64 -11.14 2.13
CA SER A 290 11.15 -9.79 2.43
C SER A 290 10.58 -9.69 3.86
N LEU A 291 9.88 -10.72 4.33
CA LEU A 291 9.37 -10.78 5.71
C LEU A 291 10.49 -10.94 6.74
N VAL A 292 11.49 -11.77 6.47
CA VAL A 292 12.68 -11.90 7.32
C VAL A 292 13.41 -10.55 7.42
N ARG A 293 13.62 -9.85 6.32
CA ARG A 293 14.22 -8.52 6.29
C ARG A 293 13.38 -7.49 7.06
N THR A 294 12.06 -7.56 6.92
CA THR A 294 11.11 -6.73 7.68
C THR A 294 11.28 -6.94 9.18
N GLY A 295 11.37 -8.19 9.63
CA GLY A 295 11.62 -8.53 11.03
C GLY A 295 12.99 -8.06 11.53
N ALA A 296 14.04 -8.22 10.72
CA ALA A 296 15.40 -7.79 11.07
C ALA A 296 15.53 -6.27 11.27
N ALA A 297 14.74 -5.50 10.53
CA ALA A 297 14.71 -4.03 10.65
C ALA A 297 13.90 -3.53 11.86
N TYR A 298 13.25 -4.42 12.63
CA TYR A 298 12.47 -4.01 13.79
C TYR A 298 13.40 -3.66 14.96
N THR A 299 13.43 -2.38 15.30
CA THR A 299 14.06 -1.90 16.54
C THR A 299 13.01 -1.77 17.64
N VAL A 300 13.33 -2.29 18.82
CA VAL A 300 12.46 -2.11 20.00
C VAL A 300 12.45 -0.62 20.35
N PRO A 301 11.27 0.04 20.32
CA PRO A 301 11.17 1.43 20.69
C PRO A 301 11.40 1.65 22.19
#